data_bc3888982d37740e5b76263873951108
#
_entry.id   bc3888982d37740e5b76263873951108
#
_cell.length_a   1.000
_cell.length_b   1.000
_cell.length_c   1.000
_cell.angle_alpha   90.00
_cell.angle_beta   90.00
_cell.angle_gamma   90.00
#
_symmetry.space_group_name_H-M   'P 1'
#
loop_
_entity.id
_entity.type
_entity.pdbx_description
1 polymer ?
#
loop_
_entity_poly.entity_id
_entity_poly.type
_entity_poly.pdbx_seq_one_letter_code
_entity_poly.pdbx_strand_id
1 'polypeptide(L)'
;MPVLSIQTWGLPQQGLTEEEQIQLHKELENCTEVVGTIRNSVESYMKEKAIRHIEELDYTHRQEYESWLSPELTHGTKVKYLTGFDWIKRHAIREKANSLLGRNQKILYENKIWFLLYYPDQEVASRFNKTTDKKALVWDFQQKSPERMKRQIFQSLQKLIADDYSNSYRVEKLGHLEERRKKPNRIIDYCREVVFTEAKETNWDANVWYLSRFCFEKVRVNQSNMVRTITFQTVRHLQNRKLFQEYMKYGVGLSTLSLSSLREESHYIQGFLAYYNETEFKDARKLTGEKIDTFFKYIEEKKIHPNTFNRYVKAVDHFYQYLLTRYQVKRIPFHKEYYLKAEIYRHHDRSVDEAVSKEILKNLQYFPEELRLMYLHLWAVGMRISEVCTIKAKEYYRQEDDYWMQIYQVKMRNYKRIPIPEALYRLMQVYIKKKRRKSEDYVFQNQKGGAFCSSTFRCRMKKLCEIIWGMPMKK
;
A
#
# COMPACT_ATOMS: atom_id res chain seq x y z
N MET A 1 21.11 -23.22 14.37
CA MET A 1 20.99 -22.47 13.11
C MET A 1 20.60 -23.46 12.02
N PRO A 2 19.41 -23.42 11.43
CA PRO A 2 19.10 -24.26 10.28
C PRO A 2 19.80 -23.67 9.05
N VAL A 3 20.59 -24.50 8.39
CA VAL A 3 21.24 -24.20 7.13
C VAL A 3 20.14 -24.01 6.09
N LEU A 4 19.97 -22.79 5.60
CA LEU A 4 19.12 -22.51 4.45
C LEU A 4 19.78 -23.18 3.22
N SER A 5 19.12 -24.19 2.68
CA SER A 5 19.52 -24.80 1.42
C SER A 5 19.53 -23.72 0.33
N ILE A 6 20.68 -23.52 -0.27
CA ILE A 6 20.87 -22.68 -1.44
C ILE A 6 20.15 -23.38 -2.61
N GLN A 7 18.89 -22.99 -2.84
CA GLN A 7 18.24 -23.36 -4.10
C GLN A 7 18.87 -22.55 -5.23
N THR A 8 19.42 -23.26 -6.17
CA THR A 8 20.07 -22.76 -7.39
C THR A 8 19.10 -21.94 -8.23
N TRP A 9 19.23 -20.63 -8.14
CA TRP A 9 18.50 -19.65 -8.94
C TRP A 9 19.39 -19.21 -10.10
N GLY A 10 19.03 -19.55 -11.34
CA GLY A 10 19.65 -18.88 -12.48
C GLY A 10 20.17 -19.75 -13.61
N LEU A 11 19.41 -20.76 -14.03
CA LEU A 11 19.55 -21.31 -15.39
C LEU A 11 18.41 -20.80 -16.28
N PRO A 12 18.61 -20.67 -17.60
CA PRO A 12 17.53 -20.34 -18.52
C PRO A 12 16.38 -21.32 -18.30
N GLN A 13 15.14 -20.85 -18.31
CA GLN A 13 13.96 -21.67 -18.07
C GLN A 13 14.01 -22.90 -18.96
N GLN A 14 14.52 -24.01 -18.44
CA GLN A 14 14.23 -25.33 -18.94
C GLN A 14 12.73 -25.55 -18.74
N GLY A 15 12.07 -26.13 -19.71
CA GLY A 15 10.67 -26.52 -19.61
C GLY A 15 10.42 -27.32 -18.31
N LEU A 16 9.18 -27.51 -17.94
CA LEU A 16 8.83 -28.28 -16.75
C LEU A 16 9.45 -29.68 -16.80
N THR A 17 10.01 -30.13 -15.69
CA THR A 17 10.47 -31.53 -15.54
C THR A 17 9.28 -32.49 -15.61
N GLU A 18 9.53 -33.75 -15.84
CA GLU A 18 8.46 -34.78 -15.87
C GLU A 18 7.68 -34.83 -14.56
N GLU A 19 8.36 -34.71 -13.42
CA GLU A 19 7.73 -34.69 -12.10
C GLU A 19 6.82 -33.43 -11.92
N GLU A 20 7.28 -32.28 -12.37
CA GLU A 20 6.49 -31.05 -12.33
C GLU A 20 5.26 -31.13 -13.26
N GLN A 21 5.38 -31.79 -14.41
CA GLN A 21 4.26 -32.01 -15.33
C GLN A 21 3.23 -32.97 -14.75
N ILE A 22 3.64 -34.05 -14.11
CA ILE A 22 2.76 -34.99 -13.42
C ILE A 22 2.01 -34.26 -12.24
N GLN A 23 2.74 -33.48 -11.48
CA GLN A 23 2.14 -32.72 -10.37
C GLN A 23 1.12 -31.72 -10.89
N LEU A 24 1.46 -30.96 -11.94
CA LEU A 24 0.55 -30.00 -12.56
C LEU A 24 -0.71 -30.67 -13.11
N HIS A 25 -0.55 -31.80 -13.78
CA HIS A 25 -1.68 -32.58 -14.30
C HIS A 25 -2.63 -32.99 -13.16
N LYS A 26 -2.09 -33.48 -12.05
CA LYS A 26 -2.86 -33.88 -10.87
C LYS A 26 -3.60 -32.69 -10.23
N GLU A 27 -2.96 -31.52 -10.15
CA GLU A 27 -3.61 -30.31 -9.67
C GLU A 27 -4.80 -29.90 -10.55
N LEU A 28 -4.66 -30.00 -11.85
CA LEU A 28 -5.74 -29.69 -12.80
C LEU A 28 -6.86 -30.72 -12.80
N GLU A 29 -6.55 -32.01 -12.57
CA GLU A 29 -7.57 -33.05 -12.43
C GLU A 29 -8.48 -32.81 -11.23
N ASN A 30 -7.94 -32.27 -10.15
CA ASN A 30 -8.72 -31.89 -8.97
C ASN A 30 -9.73 -30.76 -9.25
N CYS A 31 -9.56 -30.00 -10.34
CA CYS A 31 -10.51 -28.98 -10.77
C CYS A 31 -11.73 -29.58 -11.48
N THR A 32 -12.47 -30.44 -10.82
CA THR A 32 -13.61 -31.20 -11.40
C THR A 32 -14.74 -30.32 -11.94
N GLU A 33 -14.84 -29.08 -11.50
CA GLU A 33 -15.85 -28.11 -11.95
C GLU A 33 -15.57 -27.62 -13.40
N VAL A 34 -14.40 -27.91 -13.96
CA VAL A 34 -13.98 -27.46 -15.30
C VAL A 34 -13.94 -28.65 -16.27
N VAL A 35 -14.49 -28.45 -17.44
CA VAL A 35 -14.52 -29.48 -18.50
C VAL A 35 -13.09 -29.88 -18.91
N GLY A 36 -12.86 -31.18 -19.14
CA GLY A 36 -11.54 -31.75 -19.44
C GLY A 36 -10.81 -31.07 -20.62
N THR A 37 -11.52 -30.76 -21.69
CA THR A 37 -10.93 -30.05 -22.85
C THR A 37 -10.34 -28.68 -22.48
N ILE A 38 -10.97 -27.97 -21.56
CA ILE A 38 -10.49 -26.67 -21.09
C ILE A 38 -9.31 -26.87 -20.14
N ARG A 39 -9.36 -27.88 -19.26
CA ARG A 39 -8.24 -28.23 -18.37
C ARG A 39 -7.00 -28.56 -19.20
N ASN A 40 -7.12 -29.40 -20.22
CA ASN A 40 -6.03 -29.75 -21.10
C ASN A 40 -5.45 -28.56 -21.86
N SER A 41 -6.30 -27.63 -22.29
CA SER A 41 -5.85 -26.39 -22.92
C SER A 41 -5.07 -25.50 -21.97
N VAL A 42 -5.53 -25.33 -20.73
CA VAL A 42 -4.80 -24.56 -19.71
C VAL A 42 -3.50 -25.27 -19.33
N GLU A 43 -3.50 -26.60 -19.25
CA GLU A 43 -2.30 -27.39 -19.00
C GLU A 43 -1.25 -27.17 -20.09
N SER A 44 -1.66 -27.22 -21.35
CA SER A 44 -0.76 -26.98 -22.49
C SER A 44 -0.16 -25.57 -22.45
N TYR A 45 -0.99 -24.57 -22.15
CA TYR A 45 -0.53 -23.21 -21.95
C TYR A 45 0.49 -23.10 -20.80
N MET A 46 0.19 -23.72 -19.66
CA MET A 46 1.08 -23.67 -18.49
C MET A 46 2.42 -24.37 -18.76
N LYS A 47 2.41 -25.52 -19.47
CA LYS A 47 3.61 -26.21 -19.86
C LYS A 47 4.49 -25.39 -20.82
N GLU A 48 3.89 -24.70 -21.77
CA GLU A 48 4.61 -23.82 -22.71
C GLU A 48 5.22 -22.61 -21.98
N LYS A 49 4.53 -22.08 -20.99
CA LYS A 49 5.00 -20.92 -20.19
C LYS A 49 5.86 -21.33 -19.00
N ALA A 50 6.16 -22.60 -18.81
CA ALA A 50 6.89 -23.15 -17.66
C ALA A 50 6.29 -22.75 -16.31
N ILE A 51 4.96 -22.72 -16.22
CA ILE A 51 4.20 -22.44 -14.99
C ILE A 51 3.98 -23.77 -14.28
N ARG A 52 4.49 -23.92 -13.06
CA ARG A 52 4.56 -25.18 -12.34
C ARG A 52 3.29 -25.56 -11.60
N HIS A 53 2.60 -24.54 -11.05
CA HIS A 53 1.44 -24.75 -10.19
C HIS A 53 0.28 -23.85 -10.62
N ILE A 54 -0.96 -24.35 -10.53
CA ILE A 54 -2.17 -23.56 -10.80
C ILE A 54 -2.29 -22.34 -9.85
N GLU A 55 -1.61 -22.37 -8.72
CA GLU A 55 -1.53 -21.25 -7.80
C GLU A 55 -0.80 -20.05 -8.40
N GLU A 56 0.18 -20.28 -9.27
CA GLU A 56 0.96 -19.23 -9.93
C GLU A 56 0.16 -18.43 -10.96
N LEU A 57 -0.94 -19.01 -11.47
CA LEU A 57 -1.81 -18.33 -12.42
C LEU A 57 -2.34 -17.02 -11.82
N ASP A 58 -2.29 -15.95 -12.61
CA ASP A 58 -2.84 -14.66 -12.23
C ASP A 58 -3.54 -13.97 -13.42
N TYR A 59 -3.94 -12.71 -13.21
CA TYR A 59 -4.65 -11.95 -14.22
C TYR A 59 -3.78 -11.69 -15.48
N THR A 60 -2.47 -11.58 -15.35
CA THR A 60 -1.56 -11.44 -16.50
C THR A 60 -1.55 -12.69 -17.34
N HIS A 61 -1.43 -13.85 -16.71
CA HIS A 61 -1.52 -15.14 -17.40
C HIS A 61 -2.89 -15.32 -18.08
N ARG A 62 -3.96 -14.81 -17.47
CA ARG A 62 -5.28 -14.84 -18.12
C ARG A 62 -5.32 -14.03 -19.41
N GLN A 63 -4.71 -12.85 -19.44
CA GLN A 63 -4.63 -12.02 -20.65
C GLN A 63 -3.74 -12.67 -21.71
N GLU A 64 -2.61 -13.24 -21.29
CA GLU A 64 -1.72 -13.99 -22.19
C GLU A 64 -2.39 -15.23 -22.74
N TYR A 65 -3.15 -15.97 -21.92
CA TYR A 65 -3.91 -17.13 -22.35
C TYR A 65 -5.00 -16.75 -23.37
N GLU A 66 -5.68 -15.63 -23.19
CA GLU A 66 -6.63 -15.12 -24.19
C GLU A 66 -5.98 -14.89 -25.56
N SER A 67 -4.75 -14.35 -25.56
CA SER A 67 -3.98 -14.12 -26.77
C SER A 67 -3.39 -15.42 -27.35
N TRP A 68 -3.11 -16.40 -26.50
CA TRP A 68 -2.58 -17.71 -26.85
C TRP A 68 -3.62 -18.62 -27.51
N LEU A 69 -4.89 -18.47 -27.15
CA LEU A 69 -5.99 -19.21 -27.78
C LEU A 69 -6.08 -18.92 -29.26
N SER A 70 -6.27 -19.98 -30.06
CA SER A 70 -6.35 -19.88 -31.52
C SER A 70 -7.27 -18.74 -31.99
N PRO A 71 -6.83 -17.91 -32.93
CA PRO A 71 -7.65 -16.85 -33.50
C PRO A 71 -8.91 -17.37 -34.20
N GLU A 72 -8.91 -18.60 -34.64
CA GLU A 72 -10.04 -19.27 -35.34
C GLU A 72 -11.21 -19.59 -34.39
N LEU A 73 -10.99 -19.57 -33.06
CA LEU A 73 -12.03 -19.84 -32.11
C LEU A 73 -13.08 -18.71 -32.11
N THR A 74 -14.35 -19.11 -32.14
CA THR A 74 -15.44 -18.13 -31.99
C THR A 74 -15.38 -17.41 -30.68
N HIS A 75 -15.86 -16.17 -30.64
CA HIS A 75 -15.91 -15.38 -29.40
C HIS A 75 -16.58 -16.14 -28.24
N GLY A 76 -17.69 -16.82 -28.50
CA GLY A 76 -18.38 -17.62 -27.49
C GLY A 76 -17.55 -18.77 -26.95
N THR A 77 -16.73 -19.40 -27.78
CA THR A 77 -15.80 -20.47 -27.37
C THR A 77 -14.67 -19.88 -26.54
N LYS A 78 -14.05 -18.78 -26.97
CA LYS A 78 -13.02 -18.08 -26.18
C LYS A 78 -13.51 -17.71 -24.78
N VAL A 79 -14.73 -17.19 -24.68
CA VAL A 79 -15.35 -16.87 -23.38
C VAL A 79 -15.47 -18.12 -22.49
N LYS A 80 -15.80 -19.28 -23.05
CA LYS A 80 -15.86 -20.55 -22.27
C LYS A 80 -14.49 -20.94 -21.74
N TYR A 81 -13.44 -20.85 -22.56
CA TYR A 81 -12.07 -21.16 -22.13
C TYR A 81 -11.58 -20.20 -21.04
N LEU A 82 -11.82 -18.90 -21.21
CA LEU A 82 -11.46 -17.90 -20.18
C LEU A 82 -12.26 -18.10 -18.88
N THR A 83 -13.52 -18.47 -18.98
CA THR A 83 -14.32 -18.81 -17.81
C THR A 83 -13.76 -20.03 -17.09
N GLY A 84 -13.33 -21.06 -17.83
CA GLY A 84 -12.69 -22.23 -17.24
C GLY A 84 -11.35 -21.89 -16.59
N PHE A 85 -10.55 -21.04 -17.21
CA PHE A 85 -9.32 -20.52 -16.60
C PHE A 85 -9.61 -19.82 -15.25
N ASP A 86 -10.61 -18.95 -15.23
CA ASP A 86 -11.05 -18.27 -14.01
C ASP A 86 -11.49 -19.27 -12.92
N TRP A 87 -12.15 -20.37 -13.29
CA TRP A 87 -12.55 -21.43 -12.37
C TRP A 87 -11.37 -22.22 -11.81
N ILE A 88 -10.36 -22.54 -12.64
CA ILE A 88 -9.12 -23.17 -12.19
C ILE A 88 -8.42 -22.27 -11.17
N LYS A 89 -8.29 -20.98 -11.47
CA LYS A 89 -7.70 -20.05 -10.52
C LYS A 89 -8.51 -19.92 -9.23
N ARG A 90 -9.83 -19.93 -9.32
CA ARG A 90 -10.70 -19.95 -8.16
C ARG A 90 -10.46 -21.18 -7.29
N HIS A 91 -10.28 -22.37 -7.91
CA HIS A 91 -9.96 -23.59 -7.18
C HIS A 91 -8.63 -23.44 -6.42
N ALA A 92 -7.59 -22.98 -7.08
CA ALA A 92 -6.29 -22.76 -6.45
C ALA A 92 -6.36 -21.80 -5.27
N ILE A 93 -7.09 -20.67 -5.40
CA ILE A 93 -7.28 -19.72 -4.32
C ILE A 93 -8.04 -20.34 -3.14
N ARG A 94 -9.05 -21.21 -3.42
CA ARG A 94 -9.81 -21.92 -2.39
C ARG A 94 -8.91 -22.86 -1.59
N GLU A 95 -8.09 -23.64 -2.28
CA GLU A 95 -7.15 -24.55 -1.63
C GLU A 95 -6.12 -23.81 -0.78
N LYS A 96 -5.54 -22.75 -1.32
CA LYS A 96 -4.64 -21.87 -0.55
C LYS A 96 -5.35 -21.23 0.65
N ALA A 97 -6.58 -20.74 0.45
CA ALA A 97 -7.37 -20.16 1.53
C ALA A 97 -7.69 -21.20 2.64
N ASN A 98 -7.93 -22.45 2.25
CA ASN A 98 -8.17 -23.54 3.20
C ASN A 98 -6.95 -23.81 4.09
N SER A 99 -5.74 -23.64 3.57
CA SER A 99 -4.51 -23.84 4.33
C SER A 99 -4.07 -22.61 5.14
N LEU A 100 -4.27 -21.40 4.62
CA LEU A 100 -3.70 -20.17 5.18
C LEU A 100 -4.70 -19.35 6.00
N LEU A 101 -5.96 -19.33 5.58
CA LEU A 101 -6.96 -18.48 6.21
C LEU A 101 -7.56 -19.11 7.46
N GLY A 102 -7.76 -18.31 8.49
CA GLY A 102 -8.53 -18.69 9.65
C GLY A 102 -10.01 -18.94 9.32
N ARG A 103 -10.73 -19.59 10.24
CA ARG A 103 -12.15 -19.94 10.08
C ARG A 103 -13.02 -18.77 9.59
N ASN A 104 -12.80 -17.60 10.15
CA ASN A 104 -13.61 -16.43 9.86
C ASN A 104 -13.38 -15.87 8.46
N GLN A 105 -12.14 -15.96 7.96
CA GLN A 105 -11.80 -15.50 6.61
C GLN A 105 -12.36 -16.41 5.52
N LYS A 106 -12.49 -17.71 5.80
CA LYS A 106 -13.19 -18.64 4.92
C LYS A 106 -14.63 -18.22 4.66
N ILE A 107 -15.31 -17.70 5.69
CA ILE A 107 -16.68 -17.20 5.56
C ILE A 107 -16.73 -16.01 4.62
N LEU A 108 -15.77 -15.09 4.73
CA LEU A 108 -15.67 -13.95 3.83
C LEU A 108 -15.40 -14.40 2.37
N TYR A 109 -14.54 -15.40 2.21
CA TYR A 109 -14.26 -16.04 0.93
C TYR A 109 -15.48 -16.73 0.33
N GLU A 110 -16.19 -17.54 1.09
CA GLU A 110 -17.41 -18.25 0.69
C GLU A 110 -18.52 -17.32 0.23
N ASN A 111 -18.52 -16.05 0.69
CA ASN A 111 -19.43 -15.00 0.24
C ASN A 111 -19.01 -14.37 -1.10
N LYS A 112 -18.23 -15.06 -1.91
CA LYS A 112 -17.87 -14.69 -3.29
C LYS A 112 -17.00 -13.45 -3.41
N ILE A 113 -16.13 -13.20 -2.44
CA ILE A 113 -15.16 -12.10 -2.50
C ILE A 113 -13.74 -12.57 -2.82
N TRP A 114 -13.57 -13.83 -3.16
CA TRP A 114 -12.29 -14.44 -3.52
C TRP A 114 -11.60 -13.73 -4.70
N PHE A 115 -12.37 -13.15 -5.61
CA PHE A 115 -11.86 -12.40 -6.74
C PHE A 115 -11.01 -11.17 -6.32
N LEU A 116 -11.19 -10.66 -5.10
CA LEU A 116 -10.37 -9.56 -4.55
C LEU A 116 -8.91 -9.96 -4.35
N LEU A 117 -8.65 -11.25 -4.24
CA LEU A 117 -7.30 -11.80 -4.12
C LEU A 117 -6.65 -12.04 -5.49
N TYR A 118 -7.46 -12.06 -6.54
CA TYR A 118 -7.05 -12.47 -7.88
C TYR A 118 -6.92 -11.28 -8.83
N TYR A 119 -7.93 -10.42 -8.91
CA TYR A 119 -7.96 -9.32 -9.87
C TYR A 119 -7.30 -8.05 -9.32
N PRO A 120 -6.56 -7.31 -10.16
CA PRO A 120 -6.13 -5.95 -9.84
C PRO A 120 -7.32 -5.03 -9.57
N ASP A 121 -7.13 -3.98 -8.76
CA ASP A 121 -8.23 -3.08 -8.38
C ASP A 121 -8.91 -2.39 -9.55
N GLN A 122 -8.13 -1.98 -10.54
CA GLN A 122 -8.68 -1.34 -11.74
C GLN A 122 -9.60 -2.27 -12.51
N GLU A 123 -9.22 -3.54 -12.64
CA GLU A 123 -10.01 -4.53 -13.33
C GLU A 123 -11.27 -4.88 -12.54
N VAL A 124 -11.15 -5.04 -11.21
CA VAL A 124 -12.31 -5.26 -10.34
C VAL A 124 -13.28 -4.09 -10.42
N ALA A 125 -12.79 -2.85 -10.38
CA ALA A 125 -13.62 -1.66 -10.52
C ALA A 125 -14.32 -1.60 -11.88
N SER A 126 -13.61 -1.91 -12.96
CA SER A 126 -14.18 -1.96 -14.31
C SER A 126 -15.29 -3.01 -14.40
N ARG A 127 -15.05 -4.23 -13.92
CA ARG A 127 -16.04 -5.30 -13.88
C ARG A 127 -17.23 -4.94 -13.00
N PHE A 128 -16.98 -4.32 -11.86
CA PHE A 128 -18.03 -3.88 -10.94
C PHE A 128 -19.00 -2.92 -11.60
N ASN A 129 -18.53 -2.04 -12.46
CA ASN A 129 -19.33 -1.02 -13.13
C ASN A 129 -19.99 -1.48 -14.45
N LYS A 130 -19.54 -2.57 -15.05
CA LYS A 130 -20.11 -3.10 -16.30
C LYS A 130 -21.37 -3.91 -16.04
N THR A 131 -22.47 -3.51 -16.65
CA THR A 131 -23.76 -4.24 -16.56
C THR A 131 -23.71 -5.58 -17.27
N THR A 132 -22.91 -5.73 -18.32
CA THR A 132 -22.71 -6.98 -19.07
C THR A 132 -22.03 -8.05 -18.22
N ASP A 133 -21.24 -7.66 -17.24
CA ASP A 133 -20.53 -8.55 -16.34
C ASP A 133 -21.37 -8.98 -15.12
N LYS A 134 -22.70 -8.86 -15.20
CA LYS A 134 -23.60 -9.24 -14.10
C LYS A 134 -23.46 -10.68 -13.64
N LYS A 135 -23.06 -11.58 -14.54
CA LYS A 135 -22.74 -12.99 -14.24
C LYS A 135 -21.29 -13.18 -13.79
N ALA A 136 -20.50 -12.13 -13.86
CA ALA A 136 -19.12 -12.16 -13.44
C ALA A 136 -18.99 -12.14 -11.91
N LEU A 137 -17.76 -12.16 -11.46
CA LEU A 137 -17.40 -12.38 -10.07
C LEU A 137 -17.90 -11.31 -9.08
N VAL A 138 -18.19 -10.11 -9.58
CA VAL A 138 -18.62 -8.95 -8.77
C VAL A 138 -20.10 -8.57 -8.94
N TRP A 139 -20.85 -9.29 -9.74
CA TRP A 139 -22.24 -8.95 -10.03
C TRP A 139 -23.13 -8.89 -8.78
N ASP A 140 -22.80 -9.70 -7.79
CA ASP A 140 -23.53 -9.73 -6.51
C ASP A 140 -23.59 -8.36 -5.83
N PHE A 141 -22.50 -7.58 -5.94
CA PHE A 141 -22.43 -6.24 -5.35
C PHE A 141 -23.27 -5.22 -6.11
N GLN A 142 -23.46 -5.45 -7.41
CA GLN A 142 -24.26 -4.55 -8.26
C GLN A 142 -25.74 -4.80 -8.19
N GLN A 143 -26.14 -6.06 -8.01
CA GLN A 143 -27.53 -6.49 -8.11
C GLN A 143 -28.28 -6.46 -6.79
N LYS A 144 -27.60 -6.53 -5.66
CA LYS A 144 -28.24 -6.55 -4.35
C LYS A 144 -28.60 -5.15 -3.90
N SER A 145 -29.75 -5.04 -3.22
CA SER A 145 -30.09 -3.79 -2.55
C SER A 145 -29.00 -3.41 -1.55
N PRO A 146 -28.81 -2.12 -1.27
CA PRO A 146 -27.84 -1.64 -0.30
C PRO A 146 -27.96 -2.34 1.06
N GLU A 147 -29.17 -2.51 1.55
CA GLU A 147 -29.44 -3.12 2.84
C GLU A 147 -29.09 -4.61 2.82
N ARG A 148 -29.39 -5.30 1.72
CA ARG A 148 -29.05 -6.71 1.55
C ARG A 148 -27.56 -6.92 1.46
N MET A 149 -26.86 -6.09 0.68
CA MET A 149 -25.40 -6.10 0.57
C MET A 149 -24.75 -5.79 1.92
N LYS A 150 -25.19 -4.73 2.59
CA LYS A 150 -24.74 -4.34 3.93
C LYS A 150 -24.90 -5.48 4.92
N ARG A 151 -26.06 -6.13 4.93
CA ARG A 151 -26.35 -7.25 5.82
C ARG A 151 -25.44 -8.45 5.58
N GLN A 152 -25.19 -8.80 4.31
CA GLN A 152 -24.31 -9.92 3.96
C GLN A 152 -22.86 -9.67 4.33
N ILE A 153 -22.33 -8.49 4.03
CA ILE A 153 -20.98 -8.10 4.40
C ILE A 153 -20.88 -8.02 5.92
N PHE A 154 -21.87 -7.43 6.57
CA PHE A 154 -21.92 -7.35 8.03
C PHE A 154 -21.91 -8.73 8.68
N GLN A 155 -22.77 -9.65 8.25
CA GLN A 155 -22.82 -11.00 8.79
C GLN A 155 -21.50 -11.76 8.55
N SER A 156 -20.88 -11.61 7.39
CA SER A 156 -19.60 -12.25 7.08
C SER A 156 -18.49 -11.70 7.96
N LEU A 157 -18.41 -10.38 8.11
CA LEU A 157 -17.37 -9.71 8.89
C LEU A 157 -17.64 -9.78 10.41
N GLN A 158 -18.88 -9.88 10.84
CA GLN A 158 -19.24 -10.03 12.24
C GLN A 158 -18.60 -11.27 12.86
N LYS A 159 -18.53 -12.37 12.11
CA LYS A 159 -17.84 -13.58 12.54
C LYS A 159 -16.31 -13.45 12.54
N LEU A 160 -15.76 -12.56 11.68
CA LEU A 160 -14.32 -12.27 11.66
C LEU A 160 -13.85 -11.46 12.86
N ILE A 161 -14.73 -10.65 13.40
CA ILE A 161 -14.40 -9.65 14.41
C ILE A 161 -15.07 -9.93 15.76
N ALA A 162 -15.75 -11.07 15.93
CA ALA A 162 -16.52 -11.38 17.13
C ALA A 162 -15.70 -11.27 18.42
N ASP A 163 -14.45 -11.70 18.39
CA ASP A 163 -13.54 -11.69 19.53
C ASP A 163 -12.50 -10.54 19.45
N ASP A 164 -12.64 -9.64 18.48
CA ASP A 164 -11.70 -8.55 18.26
C ASP A 164 -12.18 -7.29 18.99
N TYR A 165 -11.39 -6.78 19.91
CA TYR A 165 -11.67 -5.54 20.62
C TYR A 165 -11.75 -4.28 19.71
N SER A 166 -11.27 -4.36 18.47
CA SER A 166 -11.43 -3.31 17.46
C SER A 166 -12.77 -3.35 16.72
N ASN A 167 -13.69 -4.17 17.17
CA ASN A 167 -15.02 -4.37 16.58
C ASN A 167 -15.78 -3.07 16.31
N SER A 168 -15.80 -2.16 17.28
CA SER A 168 -16.53 -0.90 17.16
C SER A 168 -16.10 -0.11 15.92
N TYR A 169 -14.81 -0.06 15.64
CA TYR A 169 -14.28 0.62 14.46
C TYR A 169 -14.65 -0.07 13.14
N ARG A 170 -14.58 -1.39 13.10
CA ARG A 170 -14.95 -2.17 11.90
C ARG A 170 -16.45 -2.10 11.64
N VAL A 171 -17.25 -2.18 12.68
CA VAL A 171 -18.72 -2.03 12.61
C VAL A 171 -19.11 -0.63 12.17
N GLU A 172 -18.47 0.41 12.71
CA GLU A 172 -18.66 1.79 12.27
C GLU A 172 -18.33 1.95 10.79
N LYS A 173 -17.21 1.38 10.34
CA LYS A 173 -16.86 1.35 8.92
C LYS A 173 -17.92 0.69 8.03
N LEU A 174 -18.54 -0.36 8.49
CA LEU A 174 -19.67 -1.00 7.81
C LEU A 174 -20.94 -0.17 7.87
N GLY A 175 -21.14 0.60 8.94
CA GLY A 175 -22.23 1.56 9.05
C GLY A 175 -22.28 2.58 7.91
N HIS A 176 -21.12 2.97 7.40
CA HIS A 176 -20.99 3.88 6.25
C HIS A 176 -21.03 3.20 4.88
N LEU A 177 -21.53 1.97 4.78
CA LEU A 177 -21.57 1.20 3.54
C LEU A 177 -22.39 1.90 2.44
N GLU A 178 -23.43 2.65 2.80
CA GLU A 178 -24.25 3.43 1.88
C GLU A 178 -23.42 4.46 1.08
N GLU A 179 -22.55 5.18 1.77
CA GLU A 179 -21.63 6.13 1.13
C GLU A 179 -20.61 5.41 0.26
N ARG A 180 -20.15 4.24 0.71
CA ARG A 180 -19.15 3.44 0.00
C ARG A 180 -19.70 2.78 -1.24
N ARG A 181 -20.99 2.49 -1.27
CA ARG A 181 -21.66 1.94 -2.45
C ARG A 181 -21.47 2.80 -3.69
N LYS A 182 -21.39 4.12 -3.52
CA LYS A 182 -21.07 5.07 -4.60
C LYS A 182 -19.60 4.97 -5.05
N LYS A 183 -18.77 4.30 -4.26
CA LYS A 183 -17.34 4.11 -4.49
C LYS A 183 -16.98 2.65 -4.23
N PRO A 184 -17.29 1.75 -5.16
CA PRO A 184 -17.14 0.29 -4.98
C PRO A 184 -15.73 -0.12 -4.53
N ASN A 185 -14.69 0.56 -5.02
CA ASN A 185 -13.30 0.28 -4.64
C ASN A 185 -13.05 0.38 -3.13
N ARG A 186 -13.78 1.24 -2.41
CA ARG A 186 -13.63 1.34 -0.96
C ARG A 186 -14.14 0.13 -0.20
N ILE A 187 -15.17 -0.53 -0.73
CA ILE A 187 -15.69 -1.79 -0.16
C ILE A 187 -14.68 -2.89 -0.43
N ILE A 188 -14.19 -2.96 -1.67
CA ILE A 188 -13.20 -3.92 -2.13
C ILE A 188 -11.92 -3.80 -1.29
N ASP A 189 -11.39 -2.59 -1.15
CA ASP A 189 -10.19 -2.32 -0.34
C ASP A 189 -10.37 -2.76 1.10
N TYR A 190 -11.54 -2.52 1.68
CA TYR A 190 -11.82 -2.94 3.04
C TYR A 190 -11.84 -4.46 3.18
N CYS A 191 -12.48 -5.16 2.25
CA CYS A 191 -12.50 -6.62 2.24
C CYS A 191 -11.08 -7.20 2.08
N ARG A 192 -10.27 -6.62 1.20
CA ARG A 192 -8.86 -6.99 1.03
C ARG A 192 -8.05 -6.76 2.30
N GLU A 193 -8.23 -5.61 2.95
CA GLU A 193 -7.58 -5.31 4.23
C GLU A 193 -7.88 -6.41 5.26
N VAL A 194 -9.15 -6.79 5.41
CA VAL A 194 -9.55 -7.85 6.35
C VAL A 194 -8.92 -9.19 5.97
N VAL A 195 -9.03 -9.61 4.72
CA VAL A 195 -8.46 -10.88 4.27
C VAL A 195 -6.94 -10.92 4.47
N PHE A 196 -6.24 -9.83 4.15
CA PHE A 196 -4.79 -9.76 4.30
C PHE A 196 -4.35 -9.73 5.76
N THR A 197 -5.00 -8.91 6.61
CA THR A 197 -4.57 -8.70 7.99
C THR A 197 -4.88 -9.88 8.89
N GLU A 198 -5.96 -10.61 8.60
CA GLU A 198 -6.41 -11.73 9.42
C GLU A 198 -5.90 -13.10 8.94
N ALA A 199 -5.23 -13.16 7.79
CA ALA A 199 -4.68 -14.40 7.27
C ALA A 199 -3.73 -15.07 8.28
N LYS A 200 -3.76 -16.39 8.38
CA LYS A 200 -2.86 -17.17 9.25
C LYS A 200 -1.40 -16.89 8.90
N GLU A 201 -1.09 -16.90 7.61
CA GLU A 201 0.22 -16.52 7.08
C GLU A 201 0.12 -15.27 6.21
N THR A 202 1.23 -14.56 6.03
CA THR A 202 1.26 -13.36 5.18
C THR A 202 1.21 -13.76 3.71
N ASN A 203 0.18 -13.33 3.01
CA ASN A 203 0.11 -13.49 1.57
C ASN A 203 1.00 -12.42 0.87
N TRP A 204 2.25 -12.79 0.61
CA TRP A 204 3.22 -11.92 -0.05
C TRP A 204 2.94 -11.70 -1.54
N ASP A 205 2.10 -12.53 -2.17
CA ASP A 205 1.69 -12.39 -3.57
C ASP A 205 0.51 -11.41 -3.74
N ALA A 206 -0.03 -10.90 -2.63
CA ALA A 206 -1.13 -9.94 -2.68
C ALA A 206 -0.70 -8.64 -3.38
N ASN A 207 -1.59 -8.10 -4.22
CA ASN A 207 -1.33 -6.85 -4.94
C ASN A 207 -1.28 -5.61 -4.05
N VAL A 208 -1.79 -5.70 -2.83
CA VAL A 208 -1.75 -4.65 -1.81
C VAL A 208 -1.37 -5.25 -0.48
N TRP A 209 -0.31 -4.75 0.12
CA TRP A 209 0.08 -5.12 1.46
C TRP A 209 -0.38 -4.07 2.46
N TYR A 210 -1.09 -4.49 3.49
CA TYR A 210 -1.55 -3.63 4.57
C TYR A 210 -0.56 -3.70 5.72
N LEU A 211 0.16 -2.62 5.93
CA LEU A 211 1.28 -2.58 6.88
C LEU A 211 0.84 -2.71 8.35
N SER A 212 -0.44 -2.56 8.63
CA SER A 212 -1.02 -2.83 9.96
C SER A 212 -0.90 -4.28 10.40
N ARG A 213 -0.64 -5.22 9.47
CA ARG A 213 -0.36 -6.62 9.80
C ARG A 213 0.98 -6.80 10.51
N PHE A 214 1.95 -5.95 10.24
CA PHE A 214 3.32 -6.11 10.71
C PHE A 214 3.59 -5.24 11.93
N CYS A 215 4.41 -5.77 12.84
CA CYS A 215 4.95 -5.01 13.96
C CYS A 215 6.26 -4.34 13.54
N PHE A 216 6.30 -3.02 13.54
CA PHE A 216 7.50 -2.26 13.22
C PHE A 216 8.03 -1.56 14.45
N GLU A 217 9.35 -1.43 14.52
CA GLU A 217 10.00 -0.58 15.51
C GLU A 217 9.50 0.87 15.38
N LYS A 218 9.35 1.55 16.51
CA LYS A 218 8.88 2.95 16.56
C LYS A 218 9.70 3.89 15.70
N VAL A 219 11.00 3.64 15.59
CA VAL A 219 11.95 4.45 14.79
C VAL A 219 11.66 4.39 13.28
N ARG A 220 10.98 3.36 12.80
CA ARG A 220 10.61 3.19 11.39
C ARG A 220 9.28 3.83 11.03
N VAL A 221 8.46 4.16 12.02
CA VAL A 221 7.08 4.60 11.82
C VAL A 221 6.89 6.06 12.18
N ASN A 222 6.53 6.89 11.22
CA ASN A 222 6.09 8.24 11.50
C ASN A 222 4.60 8.22 11.89
N GLN A 223 4.31 8.30 13.18
CA GLN A 223 2.95 8.23 13.72
C GLN A 223 2.05 9.40 13.26
N SER A 224 2.64 10.56 12.94
CA SER A 224 1.89 11.71 12.42
C SER A 224 1.53 11.59 10.93
N ASN A 225 2.12 10.64 10.21
CA ASN A 225 1.86 10.38 8.80
C ASN A 225 2.16 8.92 8.47
N MET A 226 1.32 8.02 8.98
CA MET A 226 1.51 6.59 8.84
C MET A 226 1.34 6.13 7.39
N VAL A 227 2.30 5.36 6.92
CA VAL A 227 2.15 4.57 5.68
C VAL A 227 1.29 3.36 5.99
N ARG A 228 0.16 3.22 5.31
CA ARG A 228 -0.79 2.14 5.56
C ARG A 228 -0.64 0.96 4.63
N THR A 229 -0.25 1.23 3.38
CA THR A 229 -0.20 0.21 2.33
C THR A 229 1.01 0.40 1.43
N ILE A 230 1.47 -0.72 0.87
CA ILE A 230 2.34 -0.79 -0.30
C ILE A 230 1.54 -1.48 -1.40
N THR A 231 1.55 -0.94 -2.63
CA THR A 231 0.74 -1.45 -3.73
C THR A 231 1.63 -1.88 -4.89
N PHE A 232 1.21 -2.94 -5.60
CA PHE A 232 1.90 -3.52 -6.74
C PHE A 232 1.03 -3.55 -8.00
N GLN A 233 -0.18 -3.00 -7.93
CA GLN A 233 -1.25 -3.13 -8.92
C GLN A 233 -0.91 -2.57 -10.29
N THR A 234 -0.11 -1.51 -10.35
CA THR A 234 0.27 -0.87 -11.63
C THR A 234 1.33 -1.67 -12.38
N VAL A 235 2.02 -2.60 -11.72
CA VAL A 235 3.00 -3.48 -12.37
C VAL A 235 2.26 -4.71 -12.91
N ARG A 236 1.90 -4.70 -14.20
CA ARG A 236 1.11 -5.77 -14.83
C ARG A 236 1.93 -7.01 -15.14
N HIS A 237 3.19 -6.84 -15.54
CA HIS A 237 4.08 -7.95 -15.84
C HIS A 237 4.37 -8.79 -14.58
N LEU A 238 3.94 -10.04 -14.57
CA LEU A 238 3.98 -10.90 -13.39
C LEU A 238 5.38 -11.03 -12.79
N GLN A 239 6.38 -11.34 -13.61
CA GLN A 239 7.75 -11.52 -13.13
C GLN A 239 8.30 -10.22 -12.53
N ASN A 240 8.07 -9.08 -13.18
CA ASN A 240 8.47 -7.78 -12.64
C ASN A 240 7.78 -7.49 -11.31
N ARG A 241 6.50 -7.83 -11.20
CA ARG A 241 5.76 -7.67 -9.95
C ARG A 241 6.32 -8.57 -8.84
N LYS A 242 6.61 -9.86 -9.13
CA LYS A 242 7.24 -10.77 -8.15
C LYS A 242 8.60 -10.25 -7.68
N LEU A 243 9.47 -9.84 -8.60
CA LEU A 243 10.78 -9.25 -8.25
C LEU A 243 10.62 -8.01 -7.37
N PHE A 244 9.65 -7.18 -7.69
CA PHE A 244 9.35 -5.98 -6.91
C PHE A 244 8.79 -6.31 -5.53
N GLN A 245 7.90 -7.30 -5.44
CA GLN A 245 7.39 -7.80 -4.16
C GLN A 245 8.50 -8.38 -3.29
N GLU A 246 9.41 -9.16 -3.85
CA GLU A 246 10.56 -9.70 -3.12
C GLU A 246 11.48 -8.60 -2.61
N TYR A 247 11.78 -7.59 -3.43
CA TYR A 247 12.55 -6.43 -3.03
C TYR A 247 11.87 -5.69 -1.87
N MET A 248 10.57 -5.43 -1.98
CA MET A 248 9.82 -4.75 -0.93
C MET A 248 9.68 -5.61 0.34
N LYS A 249 9.59 -6.95 0.20
CA LYS A 249 9.59 -7.88 1.34
C LYS A 249 10.91 -7.76 2.13
N TYR A 250 12.04 -7.68 1.43
CA TYR A 250 13.33 -7.39 2.05
C TYR A 250 13.30 -6.03 2.77
N GLY A 251 12.81 -4.98 2.11
CA GLY A 251 12.68 -3.64 2.67
C GLY A 251 11.80 -3.58 3.92
N VAL A 252 10.68 -4.29 3.92
CA VAL A 252 9.75 -4.37 5.06
C VAL A 252 10.37 -5.16 6.23
N GLY A 253 10.96 -6.32 5.94
CA GLY A 253 11.38 -7.28 6.96
C GLY A 253 12.78 -7.04 7.52
N LEU A 254 13.75 -6.70 6.69
CA LEU A 254 15.16 -6.71 7.05
C LEU A 254 15.83 -5.33 7.04
N SER A 255 15.32 -4.36 6.27
CA SER A 255 15.94 -3.06 6.19
C SER A 255 15.62 -2.19 7.42
N THR A 256 16.53 -1.25 7.72
CA THR A 256 16.33 -0.23 8.76
C THR A 256 15.65 1.03 8.22
N LEU A 257 15.24 1.03 6.97
CA LEU A 257 14.59 2.17 6.33
C LEU A 257 13.25 2.52 6.99
N SER A 258 12.94 3.80 7.06
CA SER A 258 11.62 4.23 7.50
C SER A 258 10.55 3.76 6.51
N LEU A 259 9.34 3.49 6.99
CA LEU A 259 8.22 3.13 6.10
C LEU A 259 7.91 4.23 5.07
N SER A 260 8.15 5.49 5.43
CA SER A 260 8.01 6.62 4.50
C SER A 260 9.02 6.55 3.36
N SER A 261 10.29 6.20 3.67
CA SER A 261 11.34 6.02 2.66
C SER A 261 11.05 4.82 1.76
N LEU A 262 10.61 3.70 2.35
CA LEU A 262 10.21 2.51 1.58
C LEU A 262 9.04 2.79 0.64
N ARG A 263 8.05 3.56 1.09
CA ARG A 263 6.93 3.97 0.24
C ARG A 263 7.39 4.87 -0.90
N GLU A 264 8.29 5.80 -0.62
CA GLU A 264 8.84 6.69 -1.64
C GLU A 264 9.62 5.89 -2.69
N GLU A 265 10.48 5.00 -2.26
CA GLU A 265 11.24 4.12 -3.15
C GLU A 265 10.33 3.18 -3.95
N SER A 266 9.33 2.60 -3.30
CA SER A 266 8.27 1.81 -3.96
C SER A 266 7.58 2.60 -5.07
N HIS A 267 7.29 3.87 -4.86
CA HIS A 267 6.66 4.73 -5.88
C HIS A 267 7.53 4.89 -7.14
N TYR A 268 8.83 5.10 -6.98
CA TYR A 268 9.73 5.27 -8.11
C TYR A 268 9.98 3.97 -8.88
N ILE A 269 10.17 2.86 -8.17
CA ILE A 269 10.32 1.53 -8.79
C ILE A 269 9.04 1.13 -9.52
N GLN A 270 7.89 1.39 -8.89
CA GLN A 270 6.59 1.14 -9.52
C GLN A 270 6.43 1.92 -10.82
N GLY A 271 6.82 3.21 -10.84
CA GLY A 271 6.81 4.03 -12.04
C GLY A 271 7.72 3.49 -13.14
N PHE A 272 8.90 3.00 -12.77
CA PHE A 272 9.84 2.35 -13.68
C PHE A 272 9.25 1.07 -14.29
N LEU A 273 8.77 0.16 -13.47
CA LEU A 273 8.25 -1.12 -13.95
C LEU A 273 6.94 -0.98 -14.72
N ALA A 274 6.08 -0.01 -14.33
CA ALA A 274 4.85 0.28 -15.03
C ALA A 274 5.09 0.86 -16.43
N TYR A 275 6.15 1.64 -16.63
CA TYR A 275 6.53 2.15 -17.95
C TYR A 275 6.69 1.02 -18.98
N TYR A 276 7.31 -0.09 -18.59
CA TYR A 276 7.50 -1.24 -19.48
C TYR A 276 6.25 -2.10 -19.68
N ASN A 277 5.22 -1.96 -18.86
CA ASN A 277 3.94 -2.58 -19.15
C ASN A 277 3.27 -1.97 -20.39
N GLU A 278 3.48 -0.67 -20.62
CA GLU A 278 2.79 0.09 -21.66
C GLU A 278 3.59 0.12 -22.98
N THR A 279 4.92 0.16 -22.89
CA THR A 279 5.79 0.30 -24.05
C THR A 279 6.25 -1.05 -24.64
N GLU A 280 6.71 -1.95 -23.78
CA GLU A 280 7.24 -3.25 -24.16
C GLU A 280 7.09 -4.20 -22.98
N PHE A 281 6.27 -5.16 -23.03
CA PHE A 281 6.03 -6.14 -21.96
C PHE A 281 7.27 -6.98 -21.65
N LYS A 282 8.35 -6.35 -21.17
CA LYS A 282 9.65 -7.01 -20.95
C LYS A 282 9.97 -7.24 -19.48
N ASP A 283 10.60 -8.38 -19.22
CA ASP A 283 11.19 -8.70 -17.93
C ASP A 283 12.33 -7.73 -17.59
N ALA A 284 12.25 -7.10 -16.43
CA ALA A 284 13.23 -6.13 -15.96
C ALA A 284 14.67 -6.70 -15.93
N ARG A 285 14.83 -8.01 -15.77
CA ARG A 285 16.14 -8.69 -15.81
C ARG A 285 16.80 -8.69 -17.19
N LYS A 286 16.01 -8.50 -18.25
CA LYS A 286 16.44 -8.54 -19.65
C LYS A 286 16.57 -7.15 -20.28
N LEU A 287 16.37 -6.08 -19.50
CA LEU A 287 16.50 -4.71 -19.99
C LEU A 287 17.98 -4.39 -20.28
N THR A 288 18.21 -3.77 -21.43
CA THR A 288 19.54 -3.25 -21.83
C THR A 288 19.71 -1.81 -21.36
N GLY A 289 20.97 -1.30 -21.40
CA GLY A 289 21.25 0.10 -21.10
C GLY A 289 20.41 1.08 -21.94
N GLU A 290 20.30 0.83 -23.24
CA GLU A 290 19.49 1.65 -24.16
C GLU A 290 18.02 1.76 -23.74
N LYS A 291 17.46 0.65 -23.20
CA LYS A 291 16.09 0.67 -22.69
C LYS A 291 15.97 1.51 -21.41
N ILE A 292 16.97 1.40 -20.54
CA ILE A 292 17.04 2.24 -19.35
C ILE A 292 17.16 3.73 -19.73
N ASP A 293 17.97 4.06 -20.75
CA ASP A 293 18.08 5.41 -21.31
C ASP A 293 16.72 5.95 -21.77
N THR A 294 15.96 5.11 -22.48
CA THR A 294 14.62 5.47 -22.97
C THR A 294 13.68 5.81 -21.81
N PHE A 295 13.73 5.06 -20.71
CA PHE A 295 12.95 5.37 -19.52
C PHE A 295 13.37 6.70 -18.88
N PHE A 296 14.67 6.95 -18.71
CA PHE A 296 15.11 8.20 -18.10
C PHE A 296 14.82 9.42 -18.97
N LYS A 297 14.91 9.30 -20.31
CA LYS A 297 14.46 10.33 -21.26
C LYS A 297 12.96 10.63 -21.08
N TYR A 298 12.12 9.58 -20.99
CA TYR A 298 10.69 9.75 -20.73
C TYR A 298 10.41 10.48 -19.42
N ILE A 299 11.17 10.18 -18.35
CA ILE A 299 11.02 10.89 -17.07
C ILE A 299 11.49 12.33 -17.19
N GLU A 300 12.52 12.61 -17.99
CA GLU A 300 13.03 13.95 -18.24
C GLU A 300 12.03 14.83 -19.01
N GLU A 301 11.36 14.28 -20.00
CA GLU A 301 10.32 14.95 -20.79
C GLU A 301 9.15 15.42 -19.91
N LYS A 302 8.93 14.82 -18.76
CA LYS A 302 7.94 15.27 -17.77
C LYS A 302 8.33 16.56 -17.05
N LYS A 303 9.52 17.11 -17.32
CA LYS A 303 10.03 18.36 -16.74
C LYS A 303 9.95 18.41 -15.21
N ILE A 304 10.18 17.26 -14.56
CA ILE A 304 10.20 17.16 -13.10
C ILE A 304 11.46 17.83 -12.53
N HIS A 305 11.39 18.18 -11.23
CA HIS A 305 12.52 18.79 -10.55
C HIS A 305 13.73 17.83 -10.50
N PRO A 306 15.00 18.32 -10.68
CA PRO A 306 16.21 17.48 -10.68
C PRO A 306 16.29 16.51 -9.49
N ASN A 307 15.96 16.97 -8.29
CA ASN A 307 15.97 16.09 -7.10
C ASN A 307 14.96 14.95 -7.19
N THR A 308 13.81 15.15 -7.85
CA THR A 308 12.83 14.09 -8.08
C THR A 308 13.33 13.11 -9.14
N PHE A 309 13.96 13.62 -10.19
CA PHE A 309 14.63 12.81 -11.20
C PHE A 309 15.71 11.91 -10.56
N ASN A 310 16.59 12.51 -9.75
CA ASN A 310 17.64 11.77 -9.04
C ASN A 310 17.10 10.68 -8.12
N ARG A 311 15.90 10.86 -7.56
CA ARG A 311 15.23 9.81 -6.76
C ARG A 311 14.80 8.62 -7.61
N TYR A 312 14.32 8.87 -8.85
CA TYR A 312 14.07 7.77 -9.80
C TYR A 312 15.35 7.00 -10.09
N VAL A 313 16.43 7.69 -10.43
CA VAL A 313 17.73 7.07 -10.74
C VAL A 313 18.21 6.22 -9.56
N LYS A 314 18.22 6.79 -8.35
CA LYS A 314 18.66 6.09 -7.13
C LYS A 314 17.78 4.88 -6.80
N ALA A 315 16.47 4.99 -6.93
CA ALA A 315 15.54 3.89 -6.65
C ALA A 315 15.70 2.73 -7.65
N VAL A 316 15.87 3.03 -8.93
CA VAL A 316 16.13 2.01 -9.95
C VAL A 316 17.50 1.35 -9.72
N ASP A 317 18.52 2.12 -9.36
CA ASP A 317 19.85 1.57 -9.00
C ASP A 317 19.75 0.63 -7.80
N HIS A 318 19.09 1.03 -6.71
CA HIS A 318 18.90 0.17 -5.52
C HIS A 318 18.16 -1.13 -5.86
N PHE A 319 17.15 -1.04 -6.73
CA PHE A 319 16.43 -2.23 -7.18
C PHE A 319 17.35 -3.18 -7.96
N TYR A 320 18.16 -2.68 -8.89
CA TYR A 320 19.11 -3.52 -9.63
C TYR A 320 20.26 -4.03 -8.75
N GLN A 321 20.73 -3.27 -7.76
CA GLN A 321 21.68 -3.75 -6.77
C GLN A 321 21.11 -4.96 -5.99
N TYR A 322 19.84 -4.88 -5.61
CA TYR A 322 19.16 -6.01 -4.97
C TYR A 322 19.08 -7.21 -5.91
N LEU A 323 18.67 -7.02 -7.17
CA LEU A 323 18.61 -8.10 -8.16
C LEU A 323 19.98 -8.73 -8.39
N LEU A 324 21.04 -7.95 -8.44
CA LEU A 324 22.41 -8.44 -8.55
C LEU A 324 22.80 -9.29 -7.34
N THR A 325 22.53 -8.80 -6.13
CA THR A 325 22.81 -9.51 -4.87
C THR A 325 22.05 -10.83 -4.77
N ARG A 326 20.87 -10.93 -5.41
CA ARG A 326 20.05 -12.15 -5.47
C ARG A 326 20.29 -12.99 -6.70
N TYR A 327 21.37 -12.72 -7.45
CA TYR A 327 21.74 -13.43 -8.67
C TYR A 327 20.64 -13.46 -9.76
N GLN A 328 19.70 -12.51 -9.70
CA GLN A 328 18.64 -12.37 -10.71
C GLN A 328 19.15 -11.69 -11.98
N VAL A 329 20.21 -10.92 -11.88
CA VAL A 329 20.94 -10.32 -13.00
C VAL A 329 22.45 -10.54 -12.82
N LYS A 330 23.19 -10.64 -13.93
CA LYS A 330 24.66 -10.78 -13.90
C LYS A 330 25.38 -9.45 -13.75
N ARG A 331 24.76 -8.37 -14.18
CA ARG A 331 25.30 -7.00 -14.12
C ARG A 331 24.16 -5.99 -14.09
N ILE A 332 24.43 -4.81 -13.55
CA ILE A 332 23.51 -3.68 -13.62
C ILE A 332 23.62 -3.10 -15.04
N PRO A 333 22.48 -2.86 -15.74
CA PRO A 333 22.50 -2.43 -17.15
C PRO A 333 22.88 -0.96 -17.36
N PHE A 334 23.09 -0.19 -16.31
CA PHE A 334 23.42 1.23 -16.38
C PHE A 334 24.32 1.64 -15.23
N HIS A 335 24.92 2.82 -15.32
CA HIS A 335 25.70 3.43 -14.25
C HIS A 335 25.03 4.72 -13.79
N LYS A 336 24.56 4.77 -12.56
CA LYS A 336 23.71 5.87 -12.05
C LYS A 336 24.34 7.24 -12.16
N GLU A 337 25.68 7.34 -12.01
CA GLU A 337 26.40 8.63 -12.02
C GLU A 337 26.25 9.39 -13.35
N TYR A 338 26.02 8.66 -14.47
CA TYR A 338 25.80 9.30 -15.78
C TYR A 338 24.44 9.97 -15.94
N TYR A 339 23.49 9.66 -15.03
CA TYR A 339 22.12 10.21 -15.09
C TYR A 339 21.85 11.25 -14.01
N LEU A 340 22.64 11.24 -12.91
CA LEU A 340 22.38 12.15 -11.81
C LEU A 340 22.57 13.61 -12.26
N LYS A 341 21.55 14.42 -11.99
CA LYS A 341 21.56 15.86 -12.25
C LYS A 341 22.07 16.61 -11.04
N ALA A 342 22.70 17.76 -11.27
CA ALA A 342 23.09 18.66 -10.19
C ALA A 342 21.87 19.00 -9.32
N GLU A 343 21.99 18.80 -8.02
CA GLU A 343 20.92 19.13 -7.09
C GLU A 343 20.89 20.63 -6.85
N ILE A 344 19.79 21.25 -7.25
CA ILE A 344 19.59 22.69 -7.06
C ILE A 344 18.96 22.89 -5.69
N TYR A 345 19.77 23.25 -4.73
CA TYR A 345 19.29 23.66 -3.41
C TYR A 345 18.83 25.12 -3.48
N ARG A 346 17.54 25.33 -3.75
CA ARG A 346 16.97 26.66 -3.53
C ARG A 346 16.64 26.78 -2.05
N HIS A 347 17.34 27.68 -1.37
CA HIS A 347 16.96 28.10 -0.04
C HIS A 347 15.63 28.85 -0.15
N HIS A 348 14.54 28.19 0.15
CA HIS A 348 13.27 28.87 0.33
C HIS A 348 13.21 29.30 1.80
N ASP A 349 13.18 30.57 2.03
CA ASP A 349 12.78 31.07 3.33
C ASP A 349 11.36 30.58 3.59
N ARG A 350 11.20 29.77 4.62
CA ARG A 350 9.94 29.22 5.08
C ARG A 350 9.44 29.94 6.34
N SER A 351 10.08 31.05 6.72
CA SER A 351 9.57 31.88 7.77
C SER A 351 8.18 32.39 7.38
N VAL A 352 7.31 32.43 8.35
CA VAL A 352 6.01 33.07 8.17
C VAL A 352 6.27 34.57 8.32
N ASP A 353 5.80 35.35 7.34
CA ASP A 353 5.88 36.81 7.41
C ASP A 353 5.36 37.28 8.77
N GLU A 354 6.06 38.24 9.38
CA GLU A 354 5.75 38.71 10.71
C GLU A 354 4.32 39.32 10.79
N ALA A 355 3.90 40.00 9.73
CA ALA A 355 2.55 40.58 9.64
C ALA A 355 1.49 39.43 9.62
N VAL A 356 1.74 38.38 8.84
CA VAL A 356 0.87 37.19 8.79
C VAL A 356 0.86 36.48 10.13
N SER A 357 2.00 36.33 10.80
CA SER A 357 2.11 35.71 12.11
C SER A 357 1.33 36.48 13.17
N LYS A 358 1.47 37.81 13.21
CA LYS A 358 0.71 38.68 14.10
C LYS A 358 -0.80 38.61 13.86
N GLU A 359 -1.21 38.53 12.62
CA GLU A 359 -2.61 38.43 12.25
C GLU A 359 -3.19 37.05 12.64
N ILE A 360 -2.44 35.97 12.48
CA ILE A 360 -2.86 34.66 12.98
C ILE A 360 -3.05 34.70 14.50
N LEU A 361 -2.11 35.27 15.23
CA LEU A 361 -2.17 35.35 16.68
C LEU A 361 -3.39 36.16 17.19
N LYS A 362 -3.72 37.30 16.56
CA LYS A 362 -4.91 38.09 16.85
C LYS A 362 -6.20 37.29 16.68
N ASN A 363 -6.27 36.45 15.65
CA ASN A 363 -7.46 35.67 15.31
C ASN A 363 -7.43 34.25 15.89
N LEU A 364 -6.44 33.92 16.71
CA LEU A 364 -6.24 32.56 17.22
C LEU A 364 -7.43 32.06 18.06
N GLN A 365 -8.19 32.94 18.66
CA GLN A 365 -9.41 32.64 19.40
C GLN A 365 -10.51 32.00 18.57
N TYR A 366 -10.54 32.23 17.26
CA TYR A 366 -11.53 31.67 16.34
C TYR A 366 -11.15 30.28 15.85
N PHE A 367 -9.91 29.81 16.12
CA PHE A 367 -9.46 28.47 15.75
C PHE A 367 -9.94 27.45 16.79
N PRO A 368 -10.27 26.24 16.38
CA PRO A 368 -10.51 25.14 17.30
C PRO A 368 -9.36 24.99 18.30
N GLU A 369 -9.70 24.78 19.58
CA GLU A 369 -8.72 24.72 20.68
C GLU A 369 -7.50 23.84 20.36
N GLU A 370 -7.73 22.69 19.77
CA GLU A 370 -6.68 21.75 19.39
C GLU A 370 -5.69 22.35 18.37
N LEU A 371 -6.20 22.97 17.30
CA LEU A 371 -5.35 23.59 16.27
C LEU A 371 -4.63 24.82 16.80
N ARG A 372 -5.28 25.59 17.67
CA ARG A 372 -4.71 26.75 18.36
C ARG A 372 -3.49 26.33 19.18
N LEU A 373 -3.64 25.33 20.03
CA LEU A 373 -2.55 24.83 20.87
C LEU A 373 -1.41 24.22 20.03
N MET A 374 -1.73 23.48 18.97
CA MET A 374 -0.73 22.98 18.04
C MET A 374 0.04 24.11 17.36
N TYR A 375 -0.65 25.19 16.94
CA TYR A 375 0.00 26.36 16.35
C TYR A 375 0.93 27.08 17.34
N LEU A 376 0.53 27.22 18.59
CA LEU A 376 1.37 27.82 19.64
C LEU A 376 2.69 27.06 19.84
N HIS A 377 2.71 25.73 19.70
CA HIS A 377 3.96 24.95 19.74
C HIS A 377 4.87 25.26 18.55
N LEU A 378 4.28 25.44 17.37
CA LEU A 378 5.06 25.80 16.16
C LEU A 378 5.66 27.19 16.32
N TRP A 379 4.86 28.12 16.82
CA TRP A 379 5.24 29.53 16.94
C TRP A 379 6.20 29.79 18.10
N ALA A 380 5.87 29.33 19.32
CA ALA A 380 6.64 29.66 20.53
C ALA A 380 7.88 28.78 20.71
N VAL A 381 7.90 27.56 20.16
CA VAL A 381 8.95 26.57 20.42
C VAL A 381 9.72 26.19 19.14
N GLY A 382 9.22 26.57 17.98
CA GLY A 382 9.87 26.27 16.69
C GLY A 382 9.88 24.77 16.33
N MET A 383 8.90 24.01 16.80
CA MET A 383 8.79 22.58 16.55
C MET A 383 8.39 22.28 15.11
N ARG A 384 8.73 21.08 14.64
CA ARG A 384 8.13 20.55 13.40
C ARG A 384 6.71 20.07 13.68
N ILE A 385 5.81 20.26 12.71
CA ILE A 385 4.41 19.81 12.88
C ILE A 385 4.29 18.30 13.17
N SER A 386 5.17 17.47 12.62
CA SER A 386 5.21 16.05 12.92
C SER A 386 5.56 15.75 14.38
N GLU A 387 6.39 16.58 14.99
CA GLU A 387 6.77 16.48 16.39
C GLU A 387 5.59 16.89 17.28
N VAL A 388 4.96 18.01 16.97
CA VAL A 388 3.74 18.47 17.70
C VAL A 388 2.64 17.41 17.66
N CYS A 389 2.41 16.78 16.52
CA CYS A 389 1.39 15.73 16.38
C CYS A 389 1.64 14.48 17.23
N THR A 390 2.88 14.25 17.67
CA THR A 390 3.30 13.02 18.36
C THR A 390 3.65 13.24 19.82
N ILE A 391 3.42 14.43 20.37
CA ILE A 391 3.67 14.73 21.78
C ILE A 391 2.74 13.89 22.65
N LYS A 392 3.28 13.26 23.68
CA LYS A 392 2.55 12.55 24.73
C LYS A 392 2.37 13.40 25.96
N ALA A 393 1.34 13.08 26.76
CA ALA A 393 1.04 13.86 27.97
C ALA A 393 2.19 13.90 28.98
N LYS A 394 2.95 12.80 29.11
CA LYS A 394 4.11 12.72 30.00
C LYS A 394 5.33 13.54 29.56
N GLU A 395 5.33 14.04 28.34
CA GLU A 395 6.50 14.72 27.77
C GLU A 395 6.61 16.18 28.21
N TYR A 396 5.60 16.71 28.92
CA TYR A 396 5.64 18.01 29.59
C TYR A 396 6.01 17.81 31.05
N TYR A 397 7.09 18.44 31.49
CA TYR A 397 7.54 18.33 32.88
C TYR A 397 8.13 19.66 33.37
N ARG A 398 8.18 19.82 34.68
CA ARG A 398 8.87 20.90 35.36
C ARG A 398 10.15 20.37 35.98
N GLN A 399 11.23 21.09 35.83
CA GLN A 399 12.50 20.78 36.47
C GLN A 399 12.98 22.06 37.14
N GLU A 400 13.04 22.07 38.47
CA GLU A 400 13.29 23.25 39.27
C GLU A 400 12.26 24.38 38.98
N ASP A 401 12.72 25.51 38.51
CA ASP A 401 11.86 26.64 38.15
C ASP A 401 11.55 26.73 36.66
N ASP A 402 12.12 25.81 35.87
CA ASP A 402 11.97 25.79 34.43
C ASP A 402 10.95 24.74 33.94
N TYR A 403 10.33 25.06 32.82
CA TYR A 403 9.34 24.22 32.18
C TYR A 403 9.93 23.61 30.88
N TRP A 404 9.85 22.32 30.77
CA TRP A 404 10.51 21.56 29.73
C TRP A 404 9.54 20.64 29.01
N MET A 405 9.92 20.31 27.79
CA MET A 405 9.28 19.26 26.98
C MET A 405 10.33 18.34 26.40
N GLN A 406 10.09 17.03 26.45
CA GLN A 406 10.92 16.03 25.83
C GLN A 406 10.16 15.41 24.66
N ILE A 407 10.73 15.44 23.46
CA ILE A 407 10.13 14.88 22.25
C ILE A 407 11.03 13.88 21.58
N TYR A 408 10.43 12.89 20.93
CA TYR A 408 11.17 11.98 20.06
C TYR A 408 11.15 12.50 18.63
N GLN A 409 12.33 12.78 18.09
CA GLN A 409 12.49 13.23 16.70
C GLN A 409 12.65 12.04 15.77
N VAL A 410 11.59 11.60 15.11
CA VAL A 410 11.59 10.43 14.22
C VAL A 410 12.65 10.53 13.13
N LYS A 411 12.85 11.72 12.53
CA LYS A 411 13.86 11.93 11.48
C LYS A 411 15.29 11.79 11.97
N MET A 412 15.56 12.23 13.19
CA MET A 412 16.88 12.24 13.80
C MET A 412 17.13 11.00 14.67
N ARG A 413 16.09 10.21 14.93
CA ARG A 413 16.10 8.99 15.77
C ARG A 413 16.63 9.24 17.19
N ASN A 414 16.37 10.42 17.74
CA ASN A 414 16.82 10.80 19.09
C ASN A 414 15.73 11.56 19.85
N TYR A 415 15.92 11.67 21.17
CA TYR A 415 15.11 12.53 22.01
C TYR A 415 15.74 13.92 22.06
N LYS A 416 14.89 14.94 22.00
CA LYS A 416 15.26 16.34 22.18
C LYS A 416 14.52 16.91 23.39
N ARG A 417 15.25 17.58 24.26
CA ARG A 417 14.69 18.38 25.36
C ARG A 417 14.63 19.84 24.91
N ILE A 418 13.53 20.50 25.17
CA ILE A 418 13.28 21.87 24.72
C ILE A 418 12.67 22.63 25.90
N PRO A 419 13.22 23.81 26.29
CA PRO A 419 12.54 24.69 27.23
C PRO A 419 11.30 25.25 26.57
N ILE A 420 10.22 25.39 27.33
CA ILE A 420 8.94 25.96 26.88
C ILE A 420 8.49 27.07 27.78
N PRO A 421 7.77 28.08 27.24
CA PRO A 421 7.21 29.12 28.06
C PRO A 421 6.24 28.56 29.11
N GLU A 422 6.31 29.09 30.34
CA GLU A 422 5.41 28.71 31.43
C GLU A 422 3.92 28.79 31.02
N ALA A 423 3.55 29.84 30.31
CA ALA A 423 2.18 30.02 29.84
C ALA A 423 1.71 28.87 28.96
N LEU A 424 2.58 28.40 28.06
CA LEU A 424 2.29 27.25 27.21
C LEU A 424 2.18 25.95 28.04
N TYR A 425 3.10 25.73 29.00
CA TYR A 425 3.04 24.60 29.91
C TYR A 425 1.71 24.55 30.66
N ARG A 426 1.30 25.67 31.29
CA ARG A 426 0.05 25.77 32.05
C ARG A 426 -1.17 25.48 31.16
N LEU A 427 -1.21 26.07 29.95
CA LEU A 427 -2.28 25.79 28.98
C LEU A 427 -2.36 24.31 28.64
N MET A 428 -1.22 23.67 28.46
CA MET A 428 -1.18 22.24 28.10
C MET A 428 -1.62 21.37 29.27
N GLN A 429 -1.26 21.68 30.52
CA GLN A 429 -1.74 20.94 31.69
C GLN A 429 -3.26 21.01 31.81
N VAL A 430 -3.85 22.19 31.59
CA VAL A 430 -5.30 22.37 31.58
C VAL A 430 -5.94 21.51 30.44
N TYR A 431 -5.37 21.59 29.26
CA TYR A 431 -5.89 20.83 28.11
C TYR A 431 -5.80 19.31 28.31
N ILE A 432 -4.67 18.80 28.80
CA ILE A 432 -4.44 17.39 29.10
C ILE A 432 -5.47 16.87 30.11
N LYS A 433 -5.69 17.65 31.21
CA LYS A 433 -6.68 17.34 32.24
C LYS A 433 -8.11 17.39 31.69
N LYS A 434 -8.46 18.42 30.92
CA LYS A 434 -9.77 18.58 30.27
C LYS A 434 -10.08 17.41 29.34
N LYS A 435 -9.11 16.94 28.57
CA LYS A 435 -9.24 15.82 27.63
C LYS A 435 -9.03 14.45 28.28
N ARG A 436 -8.78 14.39 29.58
CA ARG A 436 -8.53 13.16 30.35
C ARG A 436 -7.44 12.28 29.73
N ARG A 437 -6.34 12.90 29.25
CA ARG A 437 -5.24 12.17 28.65
C ARG A 437 -4.42 11.45 29.71
N LYS A 438 -4.15 10.16 29.47
CA LYS A 438 -3.22 9.37 30.29
C LYS A 438 -1.77 9.72 29.91
N SER A 439 -0.83 9.36 30.77
CA SER A 439 0.61 9.63 30.60
C SER A 439 1.14 9.22 29.20
N GLU A 440 0.77 8.05 28.70
CA GLU A 440 1.22 7.52 27.41
C GLU A 440 0.37 7.96 26.21
N ASP A 441 -0.74 8.65 26.44
CA ASP A 441 -1.61 9.11 25.37
C ASP A 441 -0.97 10.27 24.60
N TYR A 442 -1.21 10.30 23.28
CA TYR A 442 -0.93 11.50 22.50
C TYR A 442 -1.83 12.63 22.98
N VAL A 443 -1.24 13.82 23.18
CA VAL A 443 -1.99 15.01 23.59
C VAL A 443 -3.00 15.40 22.52
N PHE A 444 -2.54 15.45 21.27
CA PHE A 444 -3.38 15.71 20.11
C PHE A 444 -3.71 14.38 19.43
N GLN A 445 -4.97 13.99 19.48
CA GLN A 445 -5.41 12.70 18.98
C GLN A 445 -6.28 12.85 17.74
N ASN A 446 -6.19 11.85 16.86
CA ASN A 446 -7.20 11.63 15.84
C ASN A 446 -8.43 10.93 16.46
N GLN A 447 -9.49 10.76 15.66
CA GLN A 447 -10.75 10.13 16.11
C GLN A 447 -10.60 8.71 16.66
N LYS A 448 -9.45 8.07 16.46
CA LYS A 448 -9.16 6.69 16.89
C LYS A 448 -8.24 6.63 18.12
N GLY A 449 -7.93 7.75 18.73
CA GLY A 449 -7.00 7.82 19.85
C GLY A 449 -5.51 7.80 19.47
N GLY A 450 -5.17 7.63 18.19
CA GLY A 450 -3.80 7.73 17.70
C GLY A 450 -3.33 9.18 17.54
N ALA A 451 -2.04 9.35 17.16
CA ALA A 451 -1.47 10.68 16.92
C ALA A 451 -2.26 11.48 15.87
N PHE A 452 -2.32 12.79 16.05
CA PHE A 452 -2.92 13.68 15.06
C PHE A 452 -2.14 13.62 13.75
N CYS A 453 -2.83 13.77 12.63
CA CYS A 453 -2.17 13.70 11.33
C CYS A 453 -1.66 15.06 10.88
N SER A 454 -0.36 15.14 10.56
CA SER A 454 0.28 16.41 10.14
C SER A 454 -0.31 16.99 8.85
N SER A 455 -0.78 16.17 7.93
CA SER A 455 -1.48 16.64 6.73
C SER A 455 -2.87 17.21 7.07
N THR A 456 -3.58 16.60 8.00
CA THR A 456 -4.86 17.09 8.48
C THR A 456 -4.71 18.47 9.13
N PHE A 457 -3.66 18.67 9.94
CA PHE A 457 -3.38 19.98 10.51
C PHE A 457 -3.21 21.04 9.42
N ARG A 458 -2.34 20.77 8.43
CA ARG A 458 -2.09 21.72 7.34
C ARG A 458 -3.36 22.05 6.55
N CYS A 459 -4.14 21.04 6.20
CA CYS A 459 -5.39 21.25 5.47
C CYS A 459 -6.41 22.05 6.26
N ARG A 460 -6.57 21.77 7.57
CA ARG A 460 -7.51 22.49 8.43
C ARG A 460 -7.05 23.92 8.67
N MET A 461 -5.76 24.15 8.97
CA MET A 461 -5.21 25.50 9.14
C MET A 461 -5.38 26.33 7.88
N LYS A 462 -5.00 25.78 6.71
CA LYS A 462 -5.18 26.45 5.42
C LYS A 462 -6.63 26.88 5.21
N LYS A 463 -7.57 25.96 5.39
CA LYS A 463 -9.00 26.24 5.22
C LYS A 463 -9.51 27.31 6.19
N LEU A 464 -9.05 27.30 7.43
CA LEU A 464 -9.45 28.32 8.41
C LEU A 464 -8.90 29.70 8.06
N CYS A 465 -7.63 29.77 7.64
CA CYS A 465 -7.05 31.01 7.18
C CYS A 465 -7.76 31.56 5.93
N GLU A 466 -8.13 30.72 4.99
CA GLU A 466 -8.92 31.11 3.81
C GLU A 466 -10.31 31.65 4.20
N ILE A 467 -10.96 31.05 5.19
CA ILE A 467 -12.28 31.51 5.69
C ILE A 467 -12.15 32.85 6.43
N ILE A 468 -11.13 33.03 7.28
CA ILE A 468 -10.98 34.19 8.12
C ILE A 468 -10.50 35.41 7.33
N TRP A 469 -9.61 35.21 6.37
CA TRP A 469 -8.95 36.32 5.65
C TRP A 469 -9.25 36.37 4.16
N GLY A 470 -9.96 35.42 3.59
CA GLY A 470 -10.18 35.36 2.15
C GLY A 470 -8.90 35.20 1.31
N MET A 471 -7.77 34.90 1.97
CA MET A 471 -6.47 34.78 1.32
C MET A 471 -5.99 33.32 1.27
N PRO A 472 -5.61 32.81 0.09
CA PRO A 472 -4.97 31.51 0.01
C PRO A 472 -3.59 31.56 0.67
N MET A 473 -3.36 30.80 1.72
CA MET A 473 -1.99 30.59 2.23
C MET A 473 -1.12 30.00 1.11
N LYS A 474 -0.07 30.70 0.71
CA LYS A 474 0.95 30.15 -0.19
C LYS A 474 1.51 28.87 0.44
N LYS A 475 1.74 27.87 -0.43
CA LYS A 475 2.26 26.55 -0.06
C LYS A 475 3.61 26.59 0.62
#